data_b1aba34e20cacfb07349a03748eb0c17
#
_entry.id   b1aba34e20cacfb07349a03748eb0c17
#
_cell.length_a   1.000
_cell.length_b   1.000
_cell.length_c   1.000
_cell.angle_alpha   90.00
_cell.angle_beta   90.00
_cell.angle_gamma   90.00
#
_symmetry.space_group_name_H-M   'P 1'
#
loop_
_entity.id
_entity.type
_entity.pdbx_description
1 polymer ?
#
loop_
_entity_poly.entity_id
_entity_poly.type
_entity_poly.pdbx_seq_one_letter_code
_entity_poly.pdbx_strand_id
1 'polypeptide(L)'
;MGKIIFNSPSWRLGNQMFQYASALGVSKKTGHSFSYNVDKTYLGKCFDLEFVQNEVVPPTALYHEPSFPFNENAFNLPKEHDIELQGYFQSEKYFKHCEDLIKQEFFFKEKIRHAAAQKLPVGVLVSIHVRRGDYANFIDYHYILPISYYEESIKLFDNKYYLICSDDIEWCKNNM
;
A
#
# COMPACT_ATOMS: atom_id res chain seq x y z
N MET A 1 8.87 -1.55 27.38
CA MET A 1 9.00 -0.88 26.07
C MET A 1 7.72 -1.18 25.33
N GLY A 2 7.01 -0.15 24.92
CA GLY A 2 5.69 -0.31 24.30
C GLY A 2 5.74 -0.78 22.85
N LYS A 3 4.57 -1.00 22.30
CA LYS A 3 4.38 -1.47 20.91
C LYS A 3 3.72 -0.39 20.07
N ILE A 4 4.08 -0.31 18.80
CA ILE A 4 3.24 0.29 17.75
C ILE A 4 2.36 -0.81 17.19
N ILE A 5 1.06 -0.58 17.21
CA ILE A 5 0.02 -1.57 16.91
C ILE A 5 -0.82 -1.08 15.74
N PHE A 6 -1.23 -2.00 14.87
CA PHE A 6 -2.23 -1.78 13.85
C PHE A 6 -3.19 -2.99 13.82
N ASN A 7 -4.24 -2.94 14.64
CA ASN A 7 -5.16 -4.08 14.79
C ASN A 7 -6.21 -4.18 13.68
N SER A 8 -6.58 -3.06 13.08
CA SER A 8 -7.69 -2.99 12.13
C SER A 8 -7.26 -2.41 10.79
N PRO A 9 -6.37 -3.11 10.05
CA PRO A 9 -5.99 -2.68 8.72
C PRO A 9 -7.23 -2.67 7.81
N SER A 10 -7.40 -1.58 7.10
CA SER A 10 -8.61 -1.32 6.35
C SER A 10 -8.35 -1.12 4.86
N TRP A 11 -9.41 -1.21 4.08
CA TRP A 11 -9.43 -0.92 2.66
C TRP A 11 -8.71 -1.95 1.79
N ARG A 12 -8.23 -1.53 0.60
CA ARG A 12 -7.58 -2.39 -0.38
C ARG A 12 -6.06 -2.48 -0.15
N LEU A 13 -5.39 -3.34 -0.88
CA LEU A 13 -3.97 -3.67 -0.73
C LEU A 13 -3.07 -2.44 -0.60
N GLY A 14 -3.21 -1.44 -1.47
CA GLY A 14 -2.37 -0.24 -1.42
C GLY A 14 -2.45 0.51 -0.10
N ASN A 15 -3.67 0.70 0.45
CA ASN A 15 -3.84 1.32 1.76
C ASN A 15 -3.21 0.47 2.87
N GLN A 16 -3.40 -0.85 2.84
CA GLN A 16 -2.80 -1.76 3.80
C GLN A 16 -1.26 -1.75 3.73
N MET A 17 -0.68 -1.60 2.53
CA MET A 17 0.77 -1.43 2.38
C MET A 17 1.26 -0.15 3.05
N PHE A 18 0.58 0.97 2.86
CA PHE A 18 0.93 2.22 3.55
C PHE A 18 0.79 2.10 5.06
N GLN A 19 -0.31 1.53 5.55
CA GLN A 19 -0.55 1.33 6.98
C GLN A 19 0.55 0.46 7.62
N TYR A 20 0.91 -0.65 6.97
CA TYR A 20 1.98 -1.53 7.43
C TYR A 20 3.34 -0.82 7.44
N ALA A 21 3.73 -0.24 6.29
CA ALA A 21 5.01 0.43 6.14
C ALA A 21 5.19 1.57 7.14
N SER A 22 4.13 2.38 7.33
CA SER A 22 4.17 3.52 8.24
C SER A 22 4.22 3.08 9.70
N ALA A 23 3.44 2.06 10.10
CA ALA A 23 3.47 1.56 11.45
C ALA A 23 4.84 0.92 11.79
N LEU A 24 5.42 0.14 10.86
CA LEU A 24 6.77 -0.40 10.99
C LEU A 24 7.80 0.74 11.04
N GLY A 25 7.69 1.74 10.17
CA GLY A 25 8.58 2.90 10.15
C GLY A 25 8.52 3.69 11.46
N VAL A 26 7.31 3.99 11.96
CA VAL A 26 7.13 4.64 13.27
C VAL A 26 7.78 3.81 14.37
N SER A 27 7.57 2.49 14.41
CA SER A 27 8.17 1.62 15.43
C SER A 27 9.71 1.68 15.40
N LYS A 28 10.31 1.62 14.21
CA LYS A 28 11.78 1.71 14.04
C LYS A 28 12.32 3.08 14.46
N LYS A 29 11.59 4.17 14.17
CA LYS A 29 12.03 5.52 14.52
C LYS A 29 11.92 5.81 16.00
N THR A 30 10.85 5.34 16.64
CA THR A 30 10.58 5.59 18.07
C THR A 30 11.21 4.55 19.00
N GLY A 31 11.64 3.42 18.44
CA GLY A 31 12.22 2.30 19.19
C GLY A 31 11.18 1.38 19.86
N HIS A 32 9.90 1.51 19.55
CA HIS A 32 8.87 0.56 19.97
C HIS A 32 9.05 -0.80 19.29
N SER A 33 8.53 -1.86 19.89
CA SER A 33 8.26 -3.09 19.16
C SER A 33 7.08 -2.89 18.19
N PHE A 34 6.90 -3.82 17.26
CA PHE A 34 5.88 -3.69 16.21
C PHE A 34 4.88 -4.84 16.27
N SER A 35 3.60 -4.53 16.08
CA SER A 35 2.53 -5.52 15.95
C SER A 35 1.54 -5.08 14.88
N TYR A 36 1.32 -5.92 13.90
CA TYR A 36 0.37 -5.67 12.82
C TYR A 36 -0.46 -6.93 12.58
N ASN A 37 -1.78 -6.80 12.66
CA ASN A 37 -2.67 -7.91 12.41
C ASN A 37 -2.84 -8.12 10.89
N VAL A 38 -2.25 -9.18 10.36
CA VAL A 38 -2.35 -9.53 8.94
C VAL A 38 -3.50 -10.49 8.63
N ASP A 39 -4.18 -11.03 9.63
CA ASP A 39 -5.32 -11.90 9.45
C ASP A 39 -6.41 -11.17 8.65
N LYS A 40 -6.94 -11.85 7.63
CA LYS A 40 -7.96 -11.30 6.74
C LYS A 40 -7.51 -10.12 5.85
N THR A 41 -6.21 -9.80 5.81
CA THR A 41 -5.66 -8.76 4.93
C THR A 41 -5.20 -9.31 3.58
N TYR A 42 -5.05 -8.41 2.61
CA TYR A 42 -4.40 -8.74 1.34
C TYR A 42 -2.88 -8.89 1.49
N LEU A 43 -2.28 -8.23 2.49
CA LEU A 43 -0.83 -8.28 2.72
C LEU A 43 -0.33 -9.71 2.94
N GLY A 44 -0.90 -10.43 3.89
CA GLY A 44 -0.52 -11.81 4.19
C GLY A 44 -0.80 -12.78 3.03
N LYS A 45 -1.67 -12.42 2.08
CA LYS A 45 -1.89 -13.19 0.84
C LYS A 45 -0.82 -12.93 -0.21
N CYS A 46 -0.25 -11.73 -0.23
CA CYS A 46 0.66 -11.25 -1.29
C CYS A 46 2.13 -11.35 -0.92
N PHE A 47 2.50 -11.09 0.34
CA PHE A 47 3.87 -10.91 0.77
C PHE A 47 4.26 -11.89 1.87
N ASP A 48 5.56 -12.20 1.96
CA ASP A 48 6.16 -12.96 3.05
C ASP A 48 6.74 -11.98 4.07
N LEU A 49 5.88 -11.49 4.97
CA LEU A 49 6.21 -10.46 5.93
C LEU A 49 6.92 -11.06 7.16
N GLU A 50 8.04 -10.47 7.59
CA GLU A 50 8.81 -10.95 8.75
C GLU A 50 8.31 -10.37 10.09
N PHE A 51 7.83 -9.12 10.08
CA PHE A 51 7.51 -8.38 11.30
C PHE A 51 6.03 -8.43 11.68
N VAL A 52 5.35 -9.54 11.38
CA VAL A 52 3.93 -9.68 11.72
C VAL A 52 3.73 -10.43 13.03
N GLN A 53 2.76 -9.98 13.82
CA GLN A 53 2.19 -10.71 14.92
C GLN A 53 0.68 -10.81 14.66
N ASN A 54 0.17 -12.03 14.63
CA ASN A 54 -1.26 -12.26 14.38
C ASN A 54 -2.11 -12.14 15.65
N GLU A 55 -1.50 -11.70 16.74
CA GLU A 55 -2.22 -11.44 17.99
C GLU A 55 -2.84 -10.05 17.98
N VAL A 56 -4.09 -9.97 18.40
CA VAL A 56 -4.73 -8.69 18.70
C VAL A 56 -4.20 -8.23 20.05
N VAL A 57 -3.42 -7.15 20.02
CA VAL A 57 -2.85 -6.55 21.24
C VAL A 57 -3.76 -5.40 21.67
N PRO A 58 -4.31 -5.42 22.90
CA PRO A 58 -5.08 -4.29 23.39
C PRO A 58 -4.17 -3.08 23.59
N PRO A 59 -4.49 -1.92 22.94
CA PRO A 59 -3.69 -0.72 23.10
C PRO A 59 -3.94 -0.06 24.45
N THR A 60 -2.91 0.64 24.97
CA THR A 60 -3.05 1.51 26.14
C THR A 60 -3.25 2.98 25.75
N ALA A 61 -2.98 3.32 24.50
CA ALA A 61 -3.20 4.64 23.91
C ALA A 61 -3.55 4.55 22.42
N LEU A 62 -4.17 5.58 21.89
CA LEU A 62 -4.50 5.71 20.48
C LEU A 62 -3.80 6.93 19.89
N TYR A 63 -3.28 6.79 18.68
CA TYR A 63 -2.83 7.90 17.86
C TYR A 63 -3.64 7.94 16.57
N HIS A 64 -4.49 8.95 16.46
CA HIS A 64 -5.24 9.21 15.24
C HIS A 64 -4.41 10.11 14.30
N GLU A 65 -4.29 9.70 13.05
CA GLU A 65 -3.70 10.55 12.02
C GLU A 65 -4.56 11.81 11.85
N PRO A 66 -4.00 13.01 12.12
CA PRO A 66 -4.83 14.23 12.19
C PRO A 66 -5.31 14.72 10.82
N SER A 67 -4.60 14.35 9.76
CA SER A 67 -4.88 14.75 8.37
C SER A 67 -4.08 13.89 7.39
N PHE A 68 -4.42 13.90 6.08
CA PHE A 68 -3.71 13.15 5.05
C PHE A 68 -2.20 13.52 4.88
N PRO A 69 -1.76 14.79 5.00
CA PRO A 69 -0.34 15.10 4.96
C PRO A 69 0.43 14.47 6.11
N PHE A 70 1.71 14.19 5.86
CA PHE A 70 2.64 13.68 6.88
C PHE A 70 2.64 14.56 8.14
N ASN A 71 2.56 13.90 9.29
CA ASN A 71 2.64 14.56 10.59
C ASN A 71 3.75 13.90 11.42
N GLU A 72 4.81 14.69 11.70
CA GLU A 72 5.98 14.19 12.45
C GLU A 72 5.69 13.85 13.92
N ASN A 73 4.55 14.29 14.48
CA ASN A 73 4.17 13.93 15.85
C ASN A 73 3.99 12.41 16.02
N ALA A 74 3.77 11.66 14.93
CA ALA A 74 3.82 10.21 14.96
C ALA A 74 5.18 9.63 15.41
N PHE A 75 6.24 10.43 15.40
CA PHE A 75 7.56 10.05 15.90
C PHE A 75 7.84 10.47 17.33
N ASN A 76 6.93 11.21 17.97
CA ASN A 76 7.06 11.72 19.34
C ASN A 76 6.17 10.97 20.33
N LEU A 77 5.93 9.69 20.09
CA LEU A 77 5.04 8.86 20.89
C LEU A 77 5.72 8.38 22.19
N PRO A 78 4.99 8.30 23.32
CA PRO A 78 5.52 7.82 24.60
C PRO A 78 5.97 6.36 24.51
N LYS A 79 7.22 6.08 24.89
CA LYS A 79 7.88 4.77 24.71
C LYS A 79 7.35 3.64 25.58
N GLU A 80 6.66 3.98 26.65
CA GLU A 80 6.10 3.04 27.61
C GLU A 80 4.72 2.51 27.24
N HIS A 81 4.04 3.14 26.30
CA HIS A 81 2.67 2.79 25.90
C HIS A 81 2.62 1.85 24.70
N ASP A 82 1.62 0.97 24.71
CA ASP A 82 1.18 0.22 23.54
C ASP A 82 0.20 1.11 22.77
N ILE A 83 0.62 1.60 21.61
CA ILE A 83 -0.08 2.66 20.87
C ILE A 83 -0.63 2.10 19.58
N GLU A 84 -1.96 2.12 19.44
CA GLU A 84 -2.61 1.80 18.17
C GLU A 84 -2.64 3.02 17.26
N LEU A 85 -2.12 2.86 16.04
CA LEU A 85 -2.22 3.86 14.99
C LEU A 85 -3.55 3.70 14.25
N GLN A 86 -4.26 4.81 14.07
CA GLN A 86 -5.53 4.85 13.34
C GLN A 86 -5.48 5.92 12.25
N GLY A 87 -5.62 5.53 10.99
CA GLY A 87 -5.55 6.40 9.83
C GLY A 87 -5.10 5.69 8.57
N TYR A 88 -4.85 6.45 7.53
CA TYR A 88 -4.35 5.95 6.25
C TYR A 88 -2.82 5.94 6.18
N PHE A 89 -2.16 6.91 6.78
CA PHE A 89 -0.70 7.08 6.82
C PHE A 89 -0.06 7.04 5.42
N GLN A 90 -0.68 7.68 4.44
CA GLN A 90 -0.29 7.64 3.03
C GLN A 90 0.85 8.61 2.70
N SER A 91 1.96 8.51 3.44
CA SER A 91 3.17 9.28 3.16
C SER A 91 4.42 8.43 3.35
N GLU A 92 5.31 8.44 2.36
CA GLU A 92 6.61 7.75 2.46
C GLU A 92 7.49 8.28 3.60
N LYS A 93 7.25 9.51 4.05
CA LYS A 93 8.03 10.14 5.12
C LYS A 93 7.95 9.38 6.44
N TYR A 94 6.88 8.60 6.67
CA TYR A 94 6.76 7.76 7.86
C TYR A 94 7.76 6.60 7.88
N PHE A 95 8.25 6.12 6.73
CA PHE A 95 9.12 4.96 6.63
C PHE A 95 10.37 5.17 5.75
N LYS A 96 10.61 6.36 5.23
CA LYS A 96 11.77 6.65 4.35
C LYS A 96 13.11 6.28 4.97
N HIS A 97 13.24 6.44 6.29
CA HIS A 97 14.47 6.11 7.03
C HIS A 97 14.77 4.61 7.14
N CYS A 98 13.81 3.75 6.82
CA CYS A 98 13.98 2.30 6.77
C CYS A 98 13.44 1.70 5.44
N GLU A 99 13.58 2.44 4.35
CA GLU A 99 12.99 2.09 3.04
C GLU A 99 13.48 0.72 2.53
N ASP A 100 14.74 0.35 2.76
CA ASP A 100 15.25 -0.95 2.30
C ASP A 100 14.60 -2.12 3.03
N LEU A 101 14.33 -1.95 4.33
CA LEU A 101 13.56 -2.91 5.10
C LEU A 101 12.12 -3.05 4.54
N ILE A 102 11.46 -1.93 4.23
CA ILE A 102 10.12 -1.95 3.67
C ILE A 102 10.09 -2.62 2.29
N LYS A 103 11.11 -2.42 1.46
CA LYS A 103 11.24 -3.11 0.16
C LYS A 103 11.38 -4.63 0.33
N GLN A 104 12.11 -5.09 1.34
CA GLN A 104 12.25 -6.51 1.67
C GLN A 104 10.91 -7.11 2.11
N GLU A 105 10.19 -6.43 3.00
CA GLU A 105 8.87 -6.85 3.47
C GLU A 105 7.85 -7.00 2.32
N PHE A 106 7.90 -6.11 1.33
CA PHE A 106 6.97 -6.16 0.20
C PHE A 106 7.48 -7.00 -0.97
N PHE A 107 8.30 -7.99 -0.69
CA PHE A 107 8.67 -8.97 -1.69
C PHE A 107 7.53 -9.98 -1.89
N PHE A 108 7.01 -10.05 -3.11
CA PHE A 108 5.88 -10.92 -3.41
C PHE A 108 6.23 -12.40 -3.21
N LYS A 109 5.28 -13.17 -2.68
CA LYS A 109 5.36 -14.63 -2.57
C LYS A 109 5.73 -15.26 -3.91
N GLU A 110 6.56 -16.29 -3.87
CA GLU A 110 7.08 -16.97 -5.06
C GLU A 110 5.96 -17.40 -6.01
N LYS A 111 4.87 -17.97 -5.50
CA LYS A 111 3.71 -18.37 -6.30
C LYS A 111 3.11 -17.24 -7.13
N ILE A 112 3.09 -16.00 -6.59
CA ILE A 112 2.56 -14.83 -7.28
C ILE A 112 3.53 -14.39 -8.38
N ARG A 113 4.83 -14.32 -8.05
CA ARG A 113 5.88 -13.97 -9.02
C ARG A 113 5.92 -14.96 -10.18
N HIS A 114 5.82 -16.25 -9.89
CA HIS A 114 5.79 -17.30 -10.90
C HIS A 114 4.56 -17.17 -11.81
N ALA A 115 3.38 -17.01 -11.23
CA ALA A 115 2.14 -16.82 -11.99
C ALA A 115 2.15 -15.55 -12.86
N ALA A 116 2.75 -14.48 -12.37
CA ALA A 116 2.93 -13.25 -13.13
C ALA A 116 3.92 -13.45 -14.30
N ALA A 117 5.07 -14.07 -14.05
CA ALA A 117 6.10 -14.32 -15.06
C ALA A 117 5.57 -15.15 -16.24
N GLN A 118 4.66 -16.12 -15.99
CA GLN A 118 4.04 -16.91 -17.04
C GLN A 118 3.08 -16.13 -17.95
N LYS A 119 2.56 -15.00 -17.49
CA LYS A 119 1.58 -14.18 -18.23
C LYS A 119 2.20 -12.98 -18.91
N LEU A 120 3.39 -12.56 -18.50
CA LEU A 120 4.03 -11.39 -19.05
C LEU A 120 4.81 -11.74 -20.32
N PRO A 121 4.71 -10.92 -21.38
CA PRO A 121 5.55 -11.07 -22.57
C PRO A 121 7.03 -10.82 -22.21
N VAL A 122 7.92 -11.45 -22.95
CA VAL A 122 9.37 -11.17 -22.85
C VAL A 122 9.66 -9.82 -23.51
N GLY A 123 10.34 -8.94 -22.79
CA GLY A 123 10.77 -7.65 -23.31
C GLY A 123 10.46 -6.48 -22.37
N VAL A 124 10.71 -5.28 -22.85
CA VAL A 124 10.38 -4.05 -22.14
C VAL A 124 8.86 -3.85 -22.16
N LEU A 125 8.29 -3.62 -21.00
CA LEU A 125 6.86 -3.49 -20.80
C LEU A 125 6.53 -2.15 -20.11
N VAL A 126 5.56 -1.43 -20.67
CA VAL A 126 4.97 -0.26 -20.00
C VAL A 126 3.65 -0.65 -19.38
N SER A 127 3.50 -0.44 -18.08
CA SER A 127 2.23 -0.68 -17.38
C SER A 127 1.34 0.56 -17.45
N ILE A 128 0.08 0.35 -17.83
CA ILE A 128 -0.97 1.37 -17.85
C ILE A 128 -2.00 0.99 -16.79
N HIS A 129 -2.16 1.83 -15.76
CA HIS A 129 -3.16 1.61 -14.74
C HIS A 129 -4.42 2.45 -15.04
N VAL A 130 -5.54 1.75 -15.23
CA VAL A 130 -6.84 2.36 -15.49
C VAL A 130 -7.77 2.11 -14.31
N ARG A 131 -8.07 3.17 -13.55
CA ARG A 131 -8.95 3.11 -12.39
C ARG A 131 -10.31 3.71 -12.73
N ARG A 132 -11.37 2.90 -12.72
CA ARG A 132 -12.73 3.30 -13.05
C ARG A 132 -13.76 2.77 -12.07
N GLY A 133 -13.79 1.51 -11.82
CA GLY A 133 -14.70 0.72 -10.98
C GLY A 133 -15.58 1.54 -10.02
N ASP A 134 -15.22 1.57 -8.75
CA ASP A 134 -15.93 2.35 -7.74
C ASP A 134 -15.83 3.87 -7.95
N TYR A 135 -14.78 4.39 -8.64
CA TYR A 135 -14.63 5.82 -8.96
C TYR A 135 -15.77 6.33 -9.84
N ALA A 136 -16.32 5.49 -10.71
CA ALA A 136 -17.46 5.86 -11.55
C ALA A 136 -18.73 6.21 -10.73
N ASN A 137 -18.82 5.71 -9.49
CA ASN A 137 -19.93 5.98 -8.58
C ASN A 137 -19.68 7.19 -7.66
N PHE A 138 -18.47 7.76 -7.67
CA PHE A 138 -18.04 8.83 -6.77
C PHE A 138 -17.29 9.93 -7.53
N ILE A 139 -17.83 10.35 -8.69
CA ILE A 139 -17.18 11.32 -9.60
C ILE A 139 -16.91 12.69 -8.95
N ASP A 140 -17.68 13.07 -7.93
CA ASP A 140 -17.47 14.32 -7.18
C ASP A 140 -16.20 14.29 -6.30
N TYR A 141 -15.69 13.09 -5.99
CA TYR A 141 -14.50 12.88 -5.14
C TYR A 141 -13.32 12.29 -5.92
N HIS A 142 -13.60 11.57 -7.02
CA HIS A 142 -12.59 10.84 -7.77
C HIS A 142 -12.66 11.20 -9.25
N TYR A 143 -11.61 11.81 -9.77
CA TYR A 143 -11.52 12.13 -11.18
C TYR A 143 -11.23 10.86 -12.00
N ILE A 144 -12.07 10.59 -12.99
CA ILE A 144 -11.83 9.55 -13.98
C ILE A 144 -11.07 10.17 -15.16
N LEU A 145 -9.88 9.66 -15.43
CA LEU A 145 -9.07 10.14 -16.53
C LEU A 145 -9.76 9.84 -17.88
N PRO A 146 -9.83 10.81 -18.80
CA PRO A 146 -10.38 10.61 -20.12
C PRO A 146 -9.46 9.72 -20.98
N ILE A 147 -10.01 9.09 -22.02
CA ILE A 147 -9.23 8.22 -22.92
C ILE A 147 -8.03 8.96 -23.53
N SER A 148 -8.20 10.24 -23.88
CA SER A 148 -7.13 11.08 -24.43
C SER A 148 -5.90 11.17 -23.54
N TYR A 149 -6.05 11.10 -22.21
CA TYR A 149 -4.91 11.05 -21.29
C TYR A 149 -4.03 9.82 -21.54
N TYR A 150 -4.65 8.65 -21.72
CA TYR A 150 -3.93 7.42 -21.99
C TYR A 150 -3.30 7.42 -23.37
N GLU A 151 -4.02 7.91 -24.40
CA GLU A 151 -3.53 8.04 -25.76
C GLU A 151 -2.30 8.95 -25.85
N GLU A 152 -2.31 10.09 -25.16
CA GLU A 152 -1.17 11.00 -25.12
C GLU A 152 -0.01 10.40 -24.32
N SER A 153 -0.30 9.70 -23.22
CA SER A 153 0.73 9.06 -22.38
C SER A 153 1.46 7.94 -23.16
N ILE A 154 0.76 7.15 -23.94
CA ILE A 154 1.33 6.07 -24.77
C ILE A 154 2.36 6.62 -25.75
N LYS A 155 2.12 7.79 -26.34
CA LYS A 155 3.02 8.43 -27.30
C LYS A 155 4.38 8.80 -26.71
N LEU A 156 4.51 8.87 -25.38
CA LEU A 156 5.76 9.16 -24.71
C LEU A 156 6.71 7.95 -24.64
N PHE A 157 6.24 6.77 -25.04
CA PHE A 157 6.99 5.52 -24.96
C PHE A 157 7.06 4.84 -26.32
N ASP A 158 8.27 4.55 -26.77
CA ASP A 158 8.50 3.75 -27.99
C ASP A 158 8.58 2.26 -27.63
N ASN A 159 7.46 1.70 -27.14
CA ASN A 159 7.38 0.32 -26.70
C ASN A 159 6.40 -0.49 -27.55
N LYS A 160 6.71 -1.81 -27.68
CA LYS A 160 5.85 -2.74 -28.42
C LYS A 160 4.76 -3.36 -27.56
N TYR A 161 4.93 -3.36 -26.26
CA TYR A 161 4.03 -4.05 -25.32
C TYR A 161 3.59 -3.12 -24.20
N TYR A 162 2.29 -3.06 -24.01
CA TYR A 162 1.65 -2.34 -22.92
C TYR A 162 0.86 -3.33 -22.08
N LEU A 163 1.03 -3.29 -20.76
CA LEU A 163 0.25 -4.06 -19.79
C LEU A 163 -0.84 -3.18 -19.19
N ILE A 164 -2.08 -3.44 -19.56
CA ILE A 164 -3.21 -2.72 -18.98
C ILE A 164 -3.68 -3.43 -17.73
N CYS A 165 -3.62 -2.71 -16.59
CA CYS A 165 -4.14 -3.14 -15.30
C CYS A 165 -5.36 -2.28 -14.96
N SER A 166 -6.52 -2.91 -14.77
CA SER A 166 -7.77 -2.18 -14.50
C SER A 166 -8.71 -2.97 -13.61
N ASP A 167 -9.55 -2.27 -12.87
CA ASP A 167 -10.74 -2.80 -12.21
C ASP A 167 -12.00 -2.76 -13.10
N ASP A 168 -11.85 -2.26 -14.35
CA ASP A 168 -12.87 -2.25 -15.41
C ASP A 168 -12.23 -2.69 -16.74
N ILE A 169 -11.83 -3.95 -16.81
CA ILE A 169 -11.07 -4.47 -17.96
C ILE A 169 -11.91 -4.52 -19.24
N GLU A 170 -13.22 -4.69 -19.14
CA GLU A 170 -14.11 -4.71 -20.29
C GLU A 170 -14.20 -3.33 -20.94
N TRP A 171 -14.23 -2.27 -20.14
CA TRP A 171 -14.12 -0.92 -20.67
C TRP A 171 -12.81 -0.71 -21.43
N CYS A 172 -11.68 -1.18 -20.86
CA CYS A 172 -10.37 -1.06 -21.50
C CYS A 172 -10.35 -1.76 -22.87
N LYS A 173 -10.86 -3.00 -22.96
CA LYS A 173 -10.93 -3.74 -24.24
C LYS A 173 -11.73 -3.05 -25.32
N ASN A 174 -12.75 -2.28 -24.94
CA ASN A 174 -13.64 -1.61 -25.88
C ASN A 174 -13.18 -0.20 -26.27
N ASN A 175 -12.22 0.38 -25.55
CA ASN A 175 -11.86 1.79 -25.72
C ASN A 175 -10.35 2.02 -25.92
N MET A 176 -9.50 1.02 -25.64
CA MET A 176 -8.05 1.10 -25.78
C MET A 176 -7.52 0.05 -26.76
#